data_f2b75d607514003cf3e5ce48039c4e00
#
_entry.id   f2b75d607514003cf3e5ce48039c4e00
#
_cell.length_a   1.000
_cell.length_b   1.000
_cell.length_c   1.000
_cell.angle_alpha   90.00
_cell.angle_beta   90.00
_cell.angle_gamma   90.00
#
_symmetry.space_group_name_H-M   'P 1'
#
loop_
_entity.id
_entity.type
_entity.pdbx_description
1 polymer ?
#
loop_
_entity_poly.entity_id
_entity_poly.type
_entity_poly.pdbx_seq_one_letter_code
_entity_poly.pdbx_strand_id
1 'polypeptide(L)'
;DVERSRGLGDVYKEDAQLSSNEFILLEDDKHFWPPYNIIPVVRQEVIDAHPDVAEIINKISAAIDTETMTKLNAQVDIDKEEYEDVAADFYATIK
;
A
#
# COMPACT_ATOMS: atom_id res chain seq x y z
N ASP A 1 14.89 0.12 -10.77
CA ASP A 1 16.02 -0.57 -10.18
C ASP A 1 16.50 0.16 -8.93
N VAL A 2 16.36 -0.47 -7.78
CA VAL A 2 16.69 0.10 -6.47
C VAL A 2 18.19 0.39 -6.35
N GLU A 3 19.04 -0.45 -6.89
CA GLU A 3 20.49 -0.25 -6.86
C GLU A 3 20.92 0.99 -7.64
N ARG A 4 20.28 1.26 -8.77
CA ARG A 4 20.53 2.48 -9.55
C ARG A 4 20.05 3.72 -8.84
N SER A 5 18.96 3.62 -8.12
CA SER A 5 18.34 4.77 -7.48
C SER A 5 19.06 5.19 -6.20
N ARG A 6 19.99 4.39 -5.72
CA ARG A 6 20.74 4.68 -4.51
C ARG A 6 21.59 5.95 -4.69
N GLY A 7 21.25 7.01 -4.00
CA GLY A 7 21.95 8.28 -4.03
C GLY A 7 21.43 9.31 -5.03
N LEU A 8 20.81 8.90 -6.13
CA LEU A 8 20.27 9.81 -7.15
C LEU A 8 18.87 9.43 -7.59
N GLY A 9 18.35 8.32 -7.10
CA GLY A 9 17.12 7.79 -7.60
C GLY A 9 15.90 8.12 -6.76
N ASP A 10 14.79 7.61 -7.24
CA ASP A 10 13.49 7.82 -6.66
C ASP A 10 13.16 6.75 -5.63
N VAL A 11 12.46 7.17 -4.59
CA VAL A 11 11.80 6.30 -3.63
C VAL A 11 10.32 6.52 -3.78
N TYR A 12 9.55 5.45 -3.99
CA TYR A 12 8.11 5.56 -4.11
C TYR A 12 7.48 5.96 -2.78
N LYS A 13 6.38 6.71 -2.84
CA LYS A 13 5.73 7.27 -1.65
C LYS A 13 5.26 6.23 -0.64
N GLU A 14 5.02 4.99 -1.07
CA GLU A 14 4.63 3.85 -0.24
C GLU A 14 5.80 2.98 0.21
N ASP A 15 7.03 3.35 -0.18
CA ASP A 15 8.20 2.56 0.19
C ASP A 15 8.50 2.63 1.69
N ALA A 16 8.90 1.50 2.22
CA ALA A 16 9.20 1.33 3.64
C ALA A 16 10.28 2.30 4.15
N GLN A 17 11.22 2.69 3.29
CA GLN A 17 12.29 3.61 3.62
C GLN A 17 11.80 4.96 4.13
N LEU A 18 10.61 5.38 3.72
CA LEU A 18 10.03 6.65 4.17
C LEU A 18 9.62 6.63 5.65
N SER A 19 9.49 5.45 6.24
CA SER A 19 9.18 5.31 7.67
C SER A 19 10.35 5.65 8.58
N SER A 20 11.58 5.65 8.06
CA SER A 20 12.80 5.86 8.84
C SER A 20 13.16 7.33 9.07
N ASN A 21 12.42 8.27 8.51
CA ASN A 21 12.70 9.71 8.56
C ASN A 21 14.03 10.13 7.89
N GLU A 22 14.65 9.26 7.13
CA GLU A 22 15.88 9.57 6.38
C GLU A 22 15.59 10.29 5.07
N PHE A 23 14.32 10.29 4.65
CA PHE A 23 13.87 10.87 3.38
C PHE A 23 12.73 11.84 3.63
N ILE A 24 12.61 12.81 2.73
CA ILE A 24 11.50 13.76 2.71
C ILE A 24 10.72 13.51 1.43
N LEU A 25 9.42 13.30 1.57
CA LEU A 25 8.52 13.17 0.44
C LEU A 25 8.16 14.55 -0.10
N LEU A 26 8.50 14.80 -1.35
CA LEU A 26 8.15 16.04 -2.03
C LEU A 26 6.73 15.92 -2.61
N GLU A 27 6.00 17.02 -2.56
CA GLU A 27 4.68 17.11 -3.15
C GLU A 27 4.79 17.36 -4.66
N ASP A 28 4.04 16.61 -5.47
CA ASP A 28 3.90 16.86 -6.90
C ASP A 28 2.84 17.96 -7.14
N ASP A 29 3.19 19.20 -6.84
CA ASP A 29 2.29 20.35 -6.92
C ASP A 29 1.81 20.65 -8.34
N LYS A 30 2.56 20.19 -9.34
CA LYS A 30 2.24 20.39 -10.76
C LYS A 30 1.51 19.23 -11.40
N HIS A 31 1.22 18.19 -10.62
CA HIS A 31 0.54 16.99 -11.10
C HIS A 31 1.19 16.37 -12.34
N PHE A 32 2.52 16.31 -12.32
CA PHE A 32 3.31 15.72 -13.41
C PHE A 32 3.03 14.23 -13.56
N TRP A 33 2.92 13.54 -12.43
CA TRP A 33 2.66 12.10 -12.39
C TRP A 33 1.17 11.83 -12.31
N PRO A 34 0.64 10.91 -13.12
CA PRO A 34 -0.74 10.46 -12.94
C PRO A 34 -0.89 9.71 -11.62
N PRO A 35 -2.09 9.72 -11.02
CA PRO A 35 -2.31 8.95 -9.80
C PRO A 35 -2.19 7.45 -10.08
N TYR A 36 -1.40 6.76 -9.27
CA TYR A 36 -1.27 5.31 -9.29
C TYR A 36 -1.87 4.76 -8.01
N ASN A 37 -2.94 3.99 -8.15
CA ASN A 37 -3.63 3.39 -7.03
C ASN A 37 -3.59 1.87 -7.16
N ILE A 38 -3.50 1.19 -6.03
CA ILE A 38 -3.76 -0.24 -5.96
C ILE A 38 -5.27 -0.43 -6.11
N ILE A 39 -5.67 -1.26 -7.04
CA ILE A 39 -7.09 -1.55 -7.27
C ILE A 39 -7.34 -3.04 -7.17
N PRO A 40 -8.37 -3.48 -6.46
CA PRO A 40 -8.81 -4.87 -6.49
C PRO A 40 -9.50 -5.19 -7.82
N VAL A 41 -9.22 -6.34 -8.36
CA VAL A 41 -9.85 -6.83 -9.60
C VAL A 41 -10.58 -8.14 -9.30
N VAL A 42 -11.87 -8.18 -9.58
CA VAL A 42 -12.73 -9.35 -9.32
C VAL A 42 -13.53 -9.66 -10.58
N ARG A 43 -13.70 -10.95 -10.86
CA ARG A 43 -14.56 -11.36 -11.97
C ARG A 43 -16.01 -10.99 -11.70
N GLN A 44 -16.71 -10.53 -12.72
CA GLN A 44 -18.13 -10.15 -12.60
C GLN A 44 -18.99 -11.29 -12.06
N GLU A 45 -18.71 -12.51 -12.50
CA GLU A 45 -19.44 -13.72 -12.06
C GLU A 45 -19.37 -13.93 -10.54
N VAL A 46 -18.24 -13.56 -9.91
CA VAL A 46 -18.06 -13.67 -8.46
C VAL A 46 -18.93 -12.63 -7.75
N ILE A 47 -18.98 -11.42 -8.26
CA ILE A 47 -19.79 -10.33 -7.70
C ILE A 47 -21.29 -10.66 -7.86
N ASP A 48 -21.69 -11.24 -8.99
CA ASP A 48 -23.09 -11.63 -9.23
C ASP A 48 -23.54 -12.75 -8.28
N ALA A 49 -22.64 -13.71 -8.01
CA ALA A 49 -22.92 -14.82 -7.09
C ALA A 49 -22.81 -14.41 -5.61
N HIS A 50 -21.91 -13.50 -5.29
CA HIS A 50 -21.58 -13.07 -3.93
C HIS A 50 -21.41 -11.54 -3.87
N PRO A 51 -22.52 -10.77 -3.85
CA PRO A 51 -22.45 -9.30 -3.85
C PRO A 51 -21.71 -8.71 -2.63
N ASP A 52 -21.70 -9.42 -1.52
CA ASP A 52 -21.00 -9.04 -0.30
C ASP A 52 -19.49 -8.96 -0.46
N VAL A 53 -18.91 -9.65 -1.44
CA VAL A 53 -17.47 -9.58 -1.73
C VAL A 53 -17.05 -8.15 -2.09
N ALA A 54 -17.84 -7.46 -2.89
CA ALA A 54 -17.56 -6.07 -3.26
C ALA A 54 -17.53 -5.15 -2.03
N GLU A 55 -18.48 -5.33 -1.12
CA GLU A 55 -18.56 -4.53 0.11
C GLU A 55 -17.35 -4.76 1.01
N ILE A 56 -16.96 -6.02 1.20
CA ILE A 56 -15.81 -6.39 2.02
C ILE A 56 -14.51 -5.82 1.44
N ILE A 57 -14.28 -6.00 0.14
CA ILE A 57 -13.08 -5.50 -0.54
C ILE A 57 -13.01 -3.98 -0.49
N ASN A 58 -14.13 -3.30 -0.71
CA ASN A 58 -14.18 -1.84 -0.64
C ASN A 58 -13.92 -1.32 0.78
N LYS A 59 -14.38 -2.03 1.79
CA LYS A 59 -14.08 -1.70 3.19
C LYS A 59 -12.59 -1.78 3.49
N ILE A 60 -11.94 -2.83 3.00
CA ILE A 60 -10.48 -2.99 3.15
C ILE A 60 -9.75 -1.87 2.39
N SER A 61 -10.15 -1.60 1.16
CA SER A 61 -9.53 -0.56 0.33
C SER A 61 -9.66 0.83 0.96
N ALA A 62 -10.79 1.14 1.56
CA ALA A 62 -11.01 2.42 2.23
C ALA A 62 -10.13 2.62 3.48
N ALA A 63 -9.68 1.53 4.08
CA ALA A 63 -8.82 1.57 5.26
C ALA A 63 -7.34 1.72 4.91
N ILE A 64 -6.96 1.55 3.64
CA ILE A 64 -5.57 1.62 3.19
C ILE A 64 -5.32 2.97 2.50
N ASP A 65 -4.57 3.83 3.15
CA ASP A 65 -4.00 5.03 2.56
C ASP A 65 -2.49 4.87 2.34
N THR A 66 -1.84 5.88 1.80
CA THR A 66 -0.40 5.85 1.55
C THR A 66 0.41 5.65 2.84
N GLU A 67 0.04 6.35 3.91
CA GLU A 67 0.72 6.22 5.20
C GLU A 67 0.59 4.82 5.78
N THR A 68 -0.60 4.27 5.76
CA THR A 68 -0.87 2.90 6.23
C THR A 68 -0.07 1.89 5.42
N MET A 69 -0.06 2.01 4.09
CA MET A 69 0.69 1.09 3.24
C MET A 69 2.20 1.19 3.49
N THR A 70 2.73 2.39 3.69
CA THR A 70 4.14 2.59 4.04
C THR A 70 4.50 1.86 5.34
N LYS A 71 3.64 1.94 6.35
CA LYS A 71 3.84 1.23 7.63
C LYS A 71 3.79 -0.28 7.46
N LEU A 72 2.82 -0.79 6.71
CA LEU A 72 2.69 -2.22 6.45
C LEU A 72 3.91 -2.77 5.69
N ASN A 73 4.36 -2.03 4.68
CA ASN A 73 5.57 -2.38 3.94
C ASN A 73 6.81 -2.38 4.84
N ALA A 74 6.91 -1.43 5.77
CA ALA A 74 8.02 -1.35 6.72
C ALA A 74 8.06 -2.57 7.65
N GLN A 75 6.92 -3.06 8.11
CA GLN A 75 6.85 -4.25 8.95
C GLN A 75 7.42 -5.49 8.24
N VAL A 76 7.20 -5.62 6.94
CA VAL A 76 7.74 -6.72 6.15
C VAL A 76 9.20 -6.45 5.76
N ASP A 77 9.49 -5.29 5.19
CA ASP A 77 10.80 -5.02 4.57
C ASP A 77 11.88 -4.66 5.59
N ILE A 78 11.54 -3.97 6.65
CA ILE A 78 12.49 -3.51 7.68
C ILE A 78 12.47 -4.43 8.90
N ASP A 79 11.29 -4.68 9.45
CA ASP A 79 11.12 -5.48 10.68
C ASP A 79 11.14 -6.98 10.40
N LYS A 80 11.08 -7.38 9.12
CA LYS A 80 11.15 -8.78 8.67
C LYS A 80 10.01 -9.66 9.19
N GLU A 81 8.84 -9.08 9.40
CA GLU A 81 7.64 -9.83 9.74
C GLU A 81 7.11 -10.58 8.51
N GLU A 82 6.39 -11.66 8.75
CA GLU A 82 5.77 -12.43 7.67
C GLU A 82 4.54 -11.72 7.12
N TYR A 83 4.29 -11.84 5.81
CA TYR A 83 3.16 -11.18 5.15
C TYR A 83 1.82 -11.55 5.78
N GLU A 84 1.66 -12.83 6.14
CA GLU A 84 0.43 -13.36 6.70
C GLU A 84 0.11 -12.73 8.04
N ASP A 85 1.14 -12.55 8.88
CA ASP A 85 0.98 -11.96 10.22
C ASP A 85 0.64 -10.48 10.12
N VAL A 86 1.34 -9.73 9.28
CA VAL A 86 1.08 -8.31 9.05
C VAL A 86 -0.34 -8.10 8.50
N ALA A 87 -0.76 -8.94 7.54
CA ALA A 87 -2.09 -8.85 6.96
C ALA A 87 -3.18 -9.19 7.98
N ALA A 88 -2.96 -10.21 8.81
CA ALA A 88 -3.92 -10.61 9.85
C ALA A 88 -4.09 -9.53 10.91
N ASP A 89 -3.01 -8.94 11.35
CA ASP A 89 -3.02 -7.86 12.34
C ASP A 89 -3.72 -6.61 11.80
N PHE A 90 -3.42 -6.25 10.56
CA PHE A 90 -4.11 -5.12 9.91
C PHE A 90 -5.60 -5.39 9.77
N TYR A 91 -5.98 -6.57 9.30
CA TYR A 91 -7.40 -6.93 9.16
C TYR A 91 -8.14 -6.87 10.50
N ALA A 92 -7.50 -7.27 11.58
CA ALA A 92 -8.09 -7.19 12.92
C ALA A 92 -8.43 -5.75 13.33
N THR A 93 -7.69 -4.77 12.83
CA THR A 93 -7.95 -3.35 13.15
C THR A 93 -9.15 -2.77 12.44
N ILE A 94 -9.54 -3.33 11.29
CA ILE A 94 -10.65 -2.83 10.45
C ILE A 94 -11.90 -3.71 10.49
N LYS A 95 -11.81 -4.83 11.16
CA LYS A 95 -12.86 -5.85 11.24
C LYS A 95 -14.15 -5.38 11.93
#